data_b10a15947bb93533519a5f4d616eb3d0
#
_entry.id   b10a15947bb93533519a5f4d616eb3d0
#
_cell.length_a   1.000
_cell.length_b   1.000
_cell.length_c   1.000
_cell.angle_alpha   90.00
_cell.angle_beta   90.00
_cell.angle_gamma   90.00
#
_symmetry.space_group_name_H-M   'P 1'
#
loop_
_entity.id
_entity.type
_entity.pdbx_description
1 polymer ?
#
loop_
_entity_poly.entity_id
_entity_poly.type
_entity_poly.pdbx_seq_one_letter_code
_entity_poly.pdbx_strand_id
1 'polypeptide(L)'
;RTIPTAQNRQDLEIYVLRSDGAWLYDAPKHSLEQVSSSDLRNLLAGQGFVREAPVGLVYVTDTQKNSKELFAAMHTGSAYQNVGLFCASVGLHNVVRASYDAEGLASALGLTKSKHILISQSIGWGE
;
A
#
# COMPACT_ATOMS: atom_id res chain seq x y z
N ARG A 1 0.60 -14.79 5.55
CA ARG A 1 -0.06 -13.53 5.94
C ARG A 1 -0.29 -13.49 7.43
N THR A 2 -0.10 -12.31 8.00
CA THR A 2 -0.29 -12.10 9.45
C THR A 2 -1.64 -11.46 9.79
N ILE A 3 -2.42 -11.07 8.79
CA ILE A 3 -3.74 -10.47 8.98
C ILE A 3 -4.85 -11.44 8.58
N PRO A 4 -5.99 -11.42 9.30
CA PRO A 4 -7.14 -12.20 8.89
C PRO A 4 -7.85 -11.55 7.70
N THR A 5 -8.54 -12.36 6.91
CA THR A 5 -9.48 -11.85 5.90
C THR A 5 -10.81 -12.58 6.06
N ALA A 6 -11.91 -11.85 5.82
CA ALA A 6 -13.24 -12.44 5.91
C ALA A 6 -13.34 -13.61 4.93
N GLN A 7 -13.75 -14.78 5.42
CA GLN A 7 -13.84 -16.02 4.64
C GLN A 7 -12.52 -16.39 3.94
N ASN A 8 -11.39 -15.94 4.46
CA ASN A 8 -10.05 -16.20 3.90
C ASN A 8 -9.92 -15.81 2.43
N ARG A 9 -10.57 -14.77 2.01
CA ARG A 9 -10.58 -14.34 0.59
C ARG A 9 -9.28 -13.71 0.13
N GLN A 10 -8.48 -13.16 1.06
CA GLN A 10 -7.14 -12.60 0.79
C GLN A 10 -7.15 -11.62 -0.38
N ASP A 11 -8.07 -10.68 -0.32
CA ASP A 11 -8.31 -9.68 -1.37
C ASP A 11 -7.32 -8.53 -1.40
N LEU A 12 -6.54 -8.36 -0.32
CA LEU A 12 -5.65 -7.22 -0.16
C LEU A 12 -4.34 -7.43 -0.90
N GLU A 13 -3.98 -6.46 -1.72
CA GLU A 13 -2.69 -6.35 -2.38
C GLU A 13 -1.97 -5.11 -1.87
N ILE A 14 -0.66 -5.23 -1.66
CA ILE A 14 0.16 -4.12 -1.17
C ILE A 14 1.23 -3.82 -2.21
N TYR A 15 1.25 -2.58 -2.70
CA TYR A 15 2.28 -2.10 -3.61
C TYR A 15 3.27 -1.24 -2.83
N VAL A 16 4.55 -1.43 -3.13
CA VAL A 16 5.65 -0.73 -2.48
C VAL A 16 6.26 0.23 -3.50
N LEU A 17 6.25 1.51 -3.19
CA LEU A 17 6.79 2.57 -4.05
C LEU A 17 8.10 3.08 -3.47
N ARG A 18 9.16 3.00 -4.27
CA ARG A 18 10.51 3.43 -3.90
C ARG A 18 11.12 4.25 -5.04
N SER A 19 12.31 4.82 -4.81
CA SER A 19 13.01 5.57 -5.84
C SER A 19 13.38 4.71 -7.06
N ASP A 20 13.56 3.42 -6.86
CA ASP A 20 13.98 2.48 -7.91
C ASP A 20 12.82 1.75 -8.59
N GLY A 21 11.58 2.09 -8.24
CA GLY A 21 10.41 1.51 -8.90
C GLY A 21 9.25 1.24 -7.97
N ALA A 22 8.26 0.56 -8.52
CA ALA A 22 7.07 0.11 -7.80
C ALA A 22 7.01 -1.41 -7.86
N TRP A 23 6.61 -2.02 -6.76
CA TRP A 23 6.69 -3.46 -6.54
C TRP A 23 5.40 -3.98 -5.92
N LEU A 24 4.95 -5.15 -6.37
CA LEU A 24 3.83 -5.85 -5.75
C LEU A 24 4.39 -6.88 -4.76
N TYR A 25 3.91 -6.85 -3.53
CA TYR A 25 4.30 -7.83 -2.53
C TYR A 25 3.60 -9.16 -2.79
N ASP A 26 4.39 -10.21 -2.95
CA ASP A 26 3.91 -11.59 -3.11
C ASP A 26 4.04 -12.29 -1.75
N ALA A 27 2.93 -12.41 -1.03
CA ALA A 27 2.92 -12.98 0.31
C ALA A 27 3.34 -14.46 0.34
N PRO A 28 2.83 -15.33 -0.56
CA PRO A 28 3.27 -16.73 -0.58
C PRO A 28 4.77 -16.91 -0.77
N LYS A 29 5.39 -16.11 -1.62
CA LYS A 29 6.83 -16.17 -1.88
C LYS A 29 7.64 -15.28 -0.96
N HIS A 30 7.00 -14.43 -0.18
CA HIS A 30 7.64 -13.42 0.68
C HIS A 30 8.67 -12.61 -0.12
N SER A 31 8.27 -12.10 -1.27
CA SER A 31 9.12 -11.38 -2.21
C SER A 31 8.39 -10.19 -2.83
N LEU A 32 9.15 -9.33 -3.50
CA LEU A 32 8.61 -8.19 -4.24
C LEU A 32 8.77 -8.47 -5.74
N GLU A 33 7.69 -8.23 -6.50
CA GLU A 33 7.67 -8.35 -7.94
C GLU A 33 7.55 -6.97 -8.55
N GLN A 34 8.53 -6.56 -9.37
CA GLN A 34 8.52 -5.22 -9.95
C GLN A 34 7.41 -5.06 -10.98
N VAL A 35 6.59 -4.03 -10.82
CA VAL A 35 5.50 -3.70 -11.75
C VAL A 35 5.78 -2.42 -12.54
N SER A 36 6.73 -1.61 -12.09
CA SER A 36 7.18 -0.39 -12.79
C SER A 36 8.61 -0.08 -12.38
N SER A 37 9.41 0.42 -13.33
CA SER A 37 10.77 0.88 -13.06
C SER A 37 10.82 2.36 -12.68
N SER A 38 9.70 3.06 -12.71
CA SER A 38 9.62 4.49 -12.44
C SER A 38 9.41 4.76 -10.95
N ASP A 39 9.94 5.89 -10.49
CA ASP A 39 9.68 6.40 -9.15
C ASP A 39 8.29 7.04 -9.14
N LEU A 40 7.32 6.36 -8.54
CA LEU A 40 5.93 6.79 -8.51
C LEU A 40 5.54 7.52 -7.21
N ARG A 41 6.50 7.79 -6.32
CA ARG A 41 6.21 8.39 -5.01
C ARG A 41 5.58 9.77 -5.11
N ASN A 42 5.85 10.51 -6.18
CA ASN A 42 5.24 11.82 -6.39
C ASN A 42 3.70 11.75 -6.54
N LEU A 43 3.17 10.60 -6.92
CA LEU A 43 1.71 10.41 -7.05
C LEU A 43 1.03 10.26 -5.69
N LEU A 44 1.79 10.05 -4.62
CA LEU A 44 1.23 9.99 -3.27
C LEU A 44 0.88 11.38 -2.73
N ALA A 45 1.34 12.42 -3.39
CA ALA A 45 1.10 13.82 -3.01
C ALA A 45 1.47 14.11 -1.56
N GLY A 46 1.58 15.36 -1.18
CA GLY A 46 1.83 15.71 0.21
C GLY A 46 3.03 16.60 0.38
N GLN A 47 3.29 16.97 1.62
CA GLN A 47 4.34 17.90 1.99
C GLN A 47 5.17 17.28 3.11
N GLY A 48 6.35 17.86 3.34
CA GLY A 48 7.23 17.48 4.43
C GLY A 48 7.57 16.00 4.40
N PHE A 49 7.32 15.31 5.49
CA PHE A 49 7.66 13.90 5.67
C PHE A 49 7.14 13.02 4.52
N VAL A 50 5.89 13.21 4.10
CA VAL A 50 5.27 12.35 3.07
C VAL A 50 5.97 12.51 1.73
N ARG A 51 6.32 13.73 1.37
CA ARG A 51 6.99 14.03 0.09
C ARG A 51 8.38 13.43 0.02
N GLU A 52 9.08 13.37 1.16
CA GLU A 52 10.48 12.94 1.23
C GLU A 52 10.62 11.48 1.69
N ALA A 53 9.52 10.84 2.06
CA ALA A 53 9.56 9.48 2.58
C ALA A 53 10.16 8.52 1.54
N PRO A 54 11.15 7.70 1.94
CA PRO A 54 11.80 6.78 1.01
C PRO A 54 10.89 5.67 0.52
N VAL A 55 9.85 5.32 1.27
CA VAL A 55 8.94 4.24 0.92
C VAL A 55 7.50 4.71 1.05
N GLY A 56 6.69 4.43 0.03
CA GLY A 56 5.25 4.57 0.07
C GLY A 56 4.59 3.23 -0.13
N LEU A 57 3.56 2.93 0.65
CA LEU A 57 2.74 1.75 0.47
C LEU A 57 1.37 2.17 -0.09
N VAL A 58 0.86 1.38 -1.01
CA VAL A 58 -0.48 1.57 -1.57
C VAL A 58 -1.26 0.28 -1.35
N TYR A 59 -2.37 0.39 -0.66
CA TYR A 59 -3.24 -0.74 -0.32
C TYR A 59 -4.37 -0.82 -1.33
N VAL A 60 -4.51 -1.98 -1.96
CA VAL A 60 -5.46 -2.22 -3.06
C VAL A 60 -6.30 -3.44 -2.72
N THR A 61 -7.60 -3.37 -2.94
CA THR A 61 -8.48 -4.53 -2.82
C THR A 61 -8.85 -5.06 -4.19
N ASP A 62 -8.89 -6.39 -4.31
CA ASP A 62 -9.39 -7.07 -5.49
C ASP A 62 -10.88 -7.39 -5.28
N THR A 63 -11.77 -6.63 -5.96
CA THR A 63 -13.21 -6.78 -5.79
C THR A 63 -13.75 -8.07 -6.36
N GLN A 64 -12.98 -8.78 -7.18
CA GLN A 64 -13.36 -10.12 -7.64
C GLN A 64 -13.21 -11.16 -6.52
N LYS A 65 -12.26 -10.95 -5.60
CA LYS A 65 -12.08 -11.82 -4.44
C LYS A 65 -13.00 -11.45 -3.29
N ASN A 66 -13.28 -10.16 -3.12
CA ASN A 66 -14.14 -9.66 -2.06
C ASN A 66 -14.84 -8.38 -2.56
N SER A 67 -16.15 -8.45 -2.73
CA SER A 67 -16.95 -7.32 -3.20
C SER A 67 -17.46 -6.44 -2.06
N LYS A 68 -17.25 -6.81 -0.80
CA LYS A 68 -17.77 -6.08 0.35
C LYS A 68 -16.76 -5.04 0.81
N GLU A 69 -17.09 -3.78 0.62
CA GLU A 69 -16.24 -2.64 0.96
C GLU A 69 -15.89 -2.60 2.45
N LEU A 70 -16.85 -2.96 3.32
CA LEU A 70 -16.62 -3.03 4.75
C LEU A 70 -15.48 -4.00 5.08
N PHE A 71 -15.47 -5.19 4.48
CA PHE A 71 -14.43 -6.17 4.72
C PHE A 71 -13.08 -5.71 4.18
N ALA A 72 -13.07 -5.08 3.00
CA ALA A 72 -11.85 -4.51 2.43
C ALA A 72 -11.24 -3.46 3.37
N ALA A 73 -12.06 -2.59 3.93
CA ALA A 73 -11.61 -1.57 4.88
C ALA A 73 -11.04 -2.20 6.15
N MET A 74 -11.68 -3.24 6.68
CA MET A 74 -11.20 -3.95 7.88
C MET A 74 -9.86 -4.64 7.63
N HIS A 75 -9.71 -5.31 6.50
CA HIS A 75 -8.46 -5.98 6.12
C HIS A 75 -7.33 -4.96 5.98
N THR A 76 -7.61 -3.83 5.33
CA THR A 76 -6.63 -2.77 5.12
C THR A 76 -6.20 -2.15 6.45
N GLY A 77 -7.17 -1.87 7.33
CA GLY A 77 -6.88 -1.33 8.66
C GLY A 77 -5.98 -2.24 9.48
N SER A 78 -6.21 -3.56 9.42
CA SER A 78 -5.35 -4.54 10.07
C SER A 78 -3.93 -4.49 9.50
N ALA A 79 -3.80 -4.37 8.18
CA ALA A 79 -2.51 -4.37 7.51
C ALA A 79 -1.69 -3.12 7.87
N TYR A 80 -2.27 -1.92 7.75
CA TYR A 80 -1.50 -0.71 8.01
C TYR A 80 -1.18 -0.54 9.51
N GLN A 81 -2.00 -1.10 10.39
CA GLN A 81 -1.68 -1.10 11.81
C GLN A 81 -0.47 -2.01 12.11
N ASN A 82 -0.40 -3.18 11.48
CA ASN A 82 0.76 -4.06 11.61
C ASN A 82 2.04 -3.37 11.11
N VAL A 83 1.97 -2.66 10.01
CA VAL A 83 3.11 -1.88 9.50
C VAL A 83 3.50 -0.79 10.49
N GLY A 84 2.52 -0.08 11.05
CA GLY A 84 2.77 0.94 12.06
C GLY A 84 3.48 0.40 13.31
N LEU A 85 3.04 -0.76 13.77
CA LEU A 85 3.68 -1.43 14.93
C LEU A 85 5.12 -1.84 14.60
N PHE A 86 5.36 -2.37 13.41
CA PHE A 86 6.72 -2.68 12.98
C PHE A 86 7.59 -1.43 12.94
N CYS A 87 7.09 -0.35 12.34
CA CYS A 87 7.83 0.92 12.28
C CYS A 87 8.21 1.40 13.67
N ALA A 88 7.28 1.37 14.62
CA ALA A 88 7.55 1.76 15.99
C ALA A 88 8.66 0.90 16.62
N SER A 89 8.67 -0.40 16.31
CA SER A 89 9.67 -1.32 16.88
C SER A 89 11.09 -1.08 16.39
N VAL A 90 11.25 -0.46 15.22
CA VAL A 90 12.58 -0.22 14.62
C VAL A 90 12.93 1.27 14.49
N GLY A 91 12.12 2.15 15.08
CA GLY A 91 12.39 3.59 15.08
C GLY A 91 12.06 4.30 13.80
N LEU A 92 11.20 3.74 12.96
CA LEU A 92 10.71 4.39 11.76
C LEU A 92 9.43 5.16 12.05
N HIS A 93 9.22 6.23 11.30
CA HIS A 93 7.98 6.99 11.30
C HIS A 93 7.09 6.54 10.17
N ASN A 94 5.79 6.63 10.35
CA ASN A 94 4.83 6.35 9.29
C ASN A 94 3.60 7.23 9.43
N VAL A 95 2.91 7.45 8.31
CA VAL A 95 1.63 8.15 8.29
C VAL A 95 0.72 7.51 7.25
N VAL A 96 -0.52 7.22 7.66
CA VAL A 96 -1.57 6.73 6.77
C VAL A 96 -2.29 7.94 6.20
N ARG A 97 -2.48 7.97 4.87
CA ARG A 97 -3.07 9.13 4.19
C ARG A 97 -4.07 8.72 3.12
N ALA A 98 -5.17 9.45 3.08
CA ALA A 98 -6.21 9.28 2.06
C ALA A 98 -6.06 10.26 0.87
N SER A 99 -5.10 11.19 0.92
CA SER A 99 -4.88 12.18 -0.14
C SER A 99 -3.76 11.74 -1.06
N TYR A 100 -4.09 11.38 -2.30
CA TYR A 100 -3.15 10.94 -3.33
C TYR A 100 -3.84 10.99 -4.69
N ASP A 101 -3.06 10.88 -5.78
CA ASP A 101 -3.59 10.82 -7.14
C ASP A 101 -4.02 9.39 -7.47
N ALA A 102 -5.27 9.05 -7.16
CA ALA A 102 -5.80 7.70 -7.33
C ALA A 102 -5.79 7.26 -8.81
N GLU A 103 -6.19 8.13 -9.72
CA GLU A 103 -6.22 7.80 -11.15
C GLU A 103 -4.80 7.61 -11.71
N GLY A 104 -3.88 8.48 -11.33
CA GLY A 104 -2.49 8.38 -11.75
C GLY A 104 -1.84 7.11 -11.22
N LEU A 105 -2.08 6.76 -9.96
CA LEU A 105 -1.57 5.52 -9.37
C LEU A 105 -2.16 4.28 -10.06
N ALA A 106 -3.48 4.24 -10.27
CA ALA A 106 -4.11 3.10 -10.92
C ALA A 106 -3.55 2.87 -12.32
N SER A 107 -3.35 3.94 -13.08
CA SER A 107 -2.76 3.87 -14.42
C SER A 107 -1.31 3.41 -14.36
N ALA A 108 -0.49 4.01 -13.51
CA ALA A 108 0.94 3.71 -13.41
C ALA A 108 1.20 2.29 -12.90
N LEU A 109 0.37 1.78 -12.00
CA LEU A 109 0.49 0.42 -11.46
C LEU A 109 -0.18 -0.63 -12.35
N GLY A 110 -0.89 -0.22 -13.41
CA GLY A 110 -1.57 -1.15 -14.30
C GLY A 110 -2.76 -1.85 -13.67
N LEU A 111 -3.48 -1.17 -12.78
CA LEU A 111 -4.62 -1.76 -12.09
C LEU A 111 -5.82 -1.90 -13.02
N THR A 112 -6.47 -3.05 -12.98
CA THR A 112 -7.74 -3.28 -13.69
C THR A 112 -8.90 -2.64 -12.93
N LYS A 113 -10.08 -2.57 -13.57
CA LYS A 113 -11.26 -1.95 -12.97
C LYS A 113 -11.72 -2.63 -11.68
N SER A 114 -11.42 -3.93 -11.53
CA SER A 114 -11.80 -4.69 -10.34
C SER A 114 -10.90 -4.41 -9.14
N LYS A 115 -9.80 -3.69 -9.32
CA LYS A 115 -8.85 -3.39 -8.26
C LYS A 115 -8.98 -1.94 -7.85
N HIS A 116 -9.29 -1.72 -6.57
CA HIS A 116 -9.54 -0.38 -6.02
C HIS A 116 -8.49 -0.02 -4.99
N ILE A 117 -7.91 1.18 -5.14
CA ILE A 117 -6.99 1.74 -4.15
C ILE A 117 -7.80 2.20 -2.95
N LEU A 118 -7.40 1.78 -1.75
CA LEU A 118 -8.11 2.10 -0.52
C LEU A 118 -7.45 3.20 0.29
N ILE A 119 -6.12 3.13 0.44
CA ILE A 119 -5.36 4.09 1.27
C ILE A 119 -3.88 3.99 0.92
N SER A 120 -3.12 4.99 1.32
CA SER A 120 -1.65 4.97 1.24
C SER A 120 -1.02 5.10 2.62
N GLN A 121 0.24 4.70 2.74
CA GLN A 121 1.02 4.85 3.96
C GLN A 121 2.45 5.19 3.58
N SER A 122 2.96 6.29 4.12
CA SER A 122 4.34 6.71 3.88
C SER A 122 5.20 6.33 5.06
N ILE A 123 6.40 5.81 4.79
CA ILE A 123 7.32 5.29 5.80
C ILE A 123 8.69 5.91 5.58
N GLY A 124 9.32 6.35 6.65
CA GLY A 124 10.66 6.91 6.58
C GLY A 124 11.24 7.25 7.93
N TRP A 125 12.37 7.93 7.87
CA TRP A 125 13.05 8.41 9.06
C TRP A 125 12.36 9.66 9.55
N GLY A 126 12.19 9.77 10.86
CA GLY A 126 11.74 11.01 11.47
C GLY A 126 12.84 12.08 11.47
N GLU A 127 12.46 13.27 11.81
CA GLU A 127 13.43 14.36 12.01
C GLU A 127 14.26 14.18 13.28
#